data_5a08353d8be9c578032d744f21efbd4b
#
_entry.id   5a08353d8be9c578032d744f21efbd4b
#
_cell.length_a   1.000
_cell.length_b   1.000
_cell.length_c   1.000
_cell.angle_alpha   90.00
_cell.angle_beta   90.00
_cell.angle_gamma   90.00
#
_symmetry.space_group_name_H-M   'P 1'
#
loop_
_entity.id
_entity.type
_entity.pdbx_description
1 polymer ?
#
loop_
_entity_poly.entity_id
_entity_poly.type
_entity_poly.pdbx_seq_one_letter_code
_entity_poly.pdbx_strand_id
1 'polypeptide(L)'
;MSDDDRGAGERTALVAGGAGFLGSHLCDSLLQDGWNVICVDNYLTGDRENVAHLVRRNRFEMIQQDVIEPLALHHRVDAIYNLACAASPPRYQADPVHTMMTSVMGVRNLLDLAERNAARFVQASTSEVYGDPLEHPQRESYWGNVNPTGPRACYDEGKRAGEALCFDYLRLNRADVRVARIFNTYGPRMHPQDGRIVSNLIVQALQGRPLTIYGSGEQTRSFCYVSDLVRGIRALCECDENPGRPVNLGNPGEFTVLELASLVMKMTGSRGGLVHKPLPPDDPQRRRPDIAAAQGILGWSPRVALAEGLPPTVDYFRERLAAKLQTAAAE
;
A
#
# COMPACT_ATOMS: atom_id res chain seq x y z
N MET A 1 -37.55 6.72 7.80
CA MET A 1 -36.92 5.95 8.88
C MET A 1 -35.67 6.74 9.24
N SER A 2 -35.64 7.27 10.46
CA SER A 2 -34.60 8.18 10.95
C SER A 2 -33.27 7.47 11.15
N ASP A 3 -32.19 8.13 10.73
CA ASP A 3 -30.77 7.66 10.63
C ASP A 3 -30.06 7.40 11.97
N ASP A 4 -30.74 7.13 13.06
CA ASP A 4 -30.14 7.14 14.40
C ASP A 4 -30.31 5.83 15.19
N ASP A 5 -30.49 4.71 14.52
CA ASP A 5 -30.69 3.40 15.20
C ASP A 5 -29.44 2.52 15.17
N ARG A 6 -28.23 3.16 15.22
CA ARG A 6 -27.00 2.43 15.50
C ARG A 6 -26.81 2.32 17.01
N GLY A 7 -26.67 1.07 17.50
CA GLY A 7 -26.33 0.82 18.89
C GLY A 7 -25.11 1.65 19.32
N ALA A 8 -25.18 2.31 20.46
CA ALA A 8 -24.08 3.12 21.02
C ALA A 8 -22.80 2.27 21.08
N GLY A 9 -21.83 2.56 20.16
CA GLY A 9 -20.53 1.89 20.12
C GLY A 9 -20.08 1.32 18.76
N GLU A 10 -20.90 1.30 17.72
CA GLU A 10 -20.50 0.78 16.40
C GLU A 10 -19.71 1.82 15.60
N ARG A 11 -18.40 1.55 15.37
CA ARG A 11 -17.51 2.40 14.57
C ARG A 11 -17.55 1.98 13.10
N THR A 12 -17.52 2.96 12.20
CA THR A 12 -17.51 2.74 10.75
C THR A 12 -16.22 3.30 10.13
N ALA A 13 -15.53 2.47 9.35
CA ALA A 13 -14.35 2.86 8.60
C ALA A 13 -14.63 2.81 7.09
N LEU A 14 -14.18 3.83 6.37
CA LEU A 14 -14.08 3.82 4.91
C LEU A 14 -12.66 3.46 4.51
N VAL A 15 -12.51 2.47 3.63
CA VAL A 15 -11.23 2.05 3.05
C VAL A 15 -11.27 2.30 1.54
N ALA A 16 -10.68 3.41 1.09
CA ALA A 16 -10.49 3.69 -0.33
C ALA A 16 -9.29 2.91 -0.86
N GLY A 17 -9.45 2.22 -2.00
CA GLY A 17 -8.52 1.21 -2.49
C GLY A 17 -8.64 -0.12 -1.71
N GLY A 18 -9.84 -0.40 -1.16
CA GLY A 18 -10.07 -1.51 -0.26
C GLY A 18 -10.03 -2.90 -0.91
N ALA A 19 -10.24 -3.01 -2.22
CA ALA A 19 -10.06 -4.26 -3.00
C ALA A 19 -8.60 -4.47 -3.46
N GLY A 20 -7.71 -3.52 -3.17
CA GLY A 20 -6.28 -3.64 -3.44
C GLY A 20 -5.55 -4.58 -2.46
N PHE A 21 -4.24 -4.74 -2.68
CA PHE A 21 -3.38 -5.57 -1.84
C PHE A 21 -3.48 -5.20 -0.35
N LEU A 22 -3.08 -3.99 0.02
CA LEU A 22 -3.08 -3.54 1.42
C LEU A 22 -4.50 -3.34 1.94
N GLY A 23 -5.38 -2.74 1.11
CA GLY A 23 -6.75 -2.41 1.49
C GLY A 23 -7.56 -3.63 1.91
N SER A 24 -7.43 -4.76 1.22
CA SER A 24 -8.17 -5.97 1.54
C SER A 24 -7.75 -6.60 2.88
N HIS A 25 -6.46 -6.56 3.22
CA HIS A 25 -5.99 -6.98 4.54
C HIS A 25 -6.43 -6.02 5.64
N LEU A 26 -6.48 -4.71 5.35
CA LEU A 26 -7.00 -3.72 6.29
C LEU A 26 -8.50 -3.91 6.54
N CYS A 27 -9.29 -4.18 5.49
CA CYS A 27 -10.71 -4.51 5.64
C CYS A 27 -10.92 -5.73 6.54
N ASP A 28 -10.13 -6.81 6.35
CA ASP A 28 -10.17 -7.98 7.23
C ASP A 28 -9.89 -7.61 8.69
N SER A 29 -8.82 -6.85 8.92
CA SER A 29 -8.39 -6.47 10.26
C SER A 29 -9.43 -5.60 10.98
N LEU A 30 -10.05 -4.65 10.27
CA LEU A 30 -11.11 -3.79 10.82
C LEU A 30 -12.38 -4.61 11.19
N LEU A 31 -12.81 -5.50 10.28
CA LEU A 31 -13.96 -6.36 10.52
C LEU A 31 -13.75 -7.33 11.69
N GLN A 32 -12.53 -7.87 11.84
CA GLN A 32 -12.16 -8.74 12.98
C GLN A 32 -12.33 -8.03 14.32
N ASP A 33 -12.04 -6.72 14.36
CA ASP A 33 -12.17 -5.89 15.56
C ASP A 33 -13.54 -5.20 15.67
N GLY A 34 -14.52 -5.69 14.91
CA GLY A 34 -15.92 -5.31 15.05
C GLY A 34 -16.31 -3.97 14.40
N TRP A 35 -15.46 -3.40 13.54
CA TRP A 35 -15.84 -2.23 12.75
C TRP A 35 -16.83 -2.59 11.65
N ASN A 36 -17.68 -1.64 11.28
CA ASN A 36 -18.34 -1.64 9.98
C ASN A 36 -17.35 -1.10 8.95
N VAL A 37 -17.28 -1.71 7.77
CA VAL A 37 -16.30 -1.36 6.74
C VAL A 37 -17.00 -1.02 5.43
N ILE A 38 -16.78 0.19 4.94
CA ILE A 38 -17.16 0.63 3.59
C ILE A 38 -15.90 0.56 2.72
N CYS A 39 -15.87 -0.42 1.82
CA CYS A 39 -14.79 -0.61 0.85
C CYS A 39 -15.12 0.15 -0.43
N VAL A 40 -14.28 1.11 -0.81
CA VAL A 40 -14.42 1.86 -2.05
C VAL A 40 -13.27 1.51 -2.97
N ASP A 41 -13.55 1.06 -4.20
CA ASP A 41 -12.53 0.70 -5.20
C ASP A 41 -13.09 0.82 -6.61
N ASN A 42 -12.30 1.30 -7.57
CA ASN A 42 -12.67 1.32 -8.99
C ASN A 42 -12.19 0.08 -9.75
N TYR A 43 -11.45 -0.81 -9.09
CA TYR A 43 -10.81 -2.02 -9.64
C TYR A 43 -9.77 -1.77 -10.74
N LEU A 44 -9.19 -0.56 -10.81
CA LEU A 44 -8.09 -0.29 -11.75
C LEU A 44 -6.88 -1.20 -11.49
N THR A 45 -6.55 -1.38 -10.21
CA THR A 45 -5.48 -2.28 -9.75
C THR A 45 -5.95 -3.24 -8.65
N GLY A 46 -7.11 -3.00 -8.07
CA GLY A 46 -7.79 -3.87 -7.12
C GLY A 46 -8.35 -5.13 -7.80
N ASP A 47 -8.58 -6.16 -7.01
CA ASP A 47 -9.16 -7.43 -7.48
C ASP A 47 -10.38 -7.78 -6.62
N ARG A 48 -11.54 -8.06 -7.26
CA ARG A 48 -12.77 -8.48 -6.58
C ARG A 48 -12.56 -9.71 -5.70
N GLU A 49 -11.68 -10.61 -6.10
CA GLU A 49 -11.37 -11.81 -5.33
C GLU A 49 -10.70 -11.51 -3.99
N ASN A 50 -9.96 -10.39 -3.88
CA ASN A 50 -9.33 -10.00 -2.62
C ASN A 50 -10.35 -9.73 -1.49
N VAL A 51 -11.58 -9.37 -1.83
CA VAL A 51 -12.66 -9.04 -0.89
C VAL A 51 -13.89 -9.94 -1.03
N ALA A 52 -13.89 -10.92 -1.92
CA ALA A 52 -15.04 -11.79 -2.19
C ALA A 52 -15.58 -12.49 -0.94
N HIS A 53 -14.68 -12.89 -0.03
CA HIS A 53 -15.01 -13.55 1.25
C HIS A 53 -15.68 -12.60 2.26
N LEU A 54 -15.69 -11.29 2.01
CA LEU A 54 -16.29 -10.25 2.84
C LEU A 54 -17.70 -9.83 2.39
N VAL A 55 -17.99 -9.94 1.09
CA VAL A 55 -19.22 -9.39 0.47
C VAL A 55 -20.54 -9.88 1.14
N ARG A 56 -20.50 -11.05 1.78
CA ARG A 56 -21.67 -11.61 2.48
C ARG A 56 -21.71 -11.30 3.98
N ARG A 57 -20.75 -10.51 4.50
CA ARG A 57 -20.74 -10.13 5.93
C ARG A 57 -21.60 -8.91 6.17
N ASN A 58 -22.44 -8.92 7.20
CA ASN A 58 -23.38 -7.83 7.52
C ASN A 58 -22.71 -6.47 7.79
N ARG A 59 -21.41 -6.47 8.15
CA ARG A 59 -20.64 -5.26 8.47
C ARG A 59 -19.74 -4.80 7.32
N PHE A 60 -19.93 -5.33 6.11
CA PHE A 60 -19.12 -4.99 4.94
C PHE A 60 -19.99 -4.47 3.80
N GLU A 61 -19.70 -3.28 3.34
CA GLU A 61 -20.31 -2.67 2.17
C GLU A 61 -19.26 -2.45 1.08
N MET A 62 -19.59 -2.76 -0.18
CA MET A 62 -18.71 -2.53 -1.32
C MET A 62 -19.32 -1.47 -2.23
N ILE A 63 -18.57 -0.38 -2.45
CA ILE A 63 -18.91 0.70 -3.39
C ILE A 63 -17.89 0.68 -4.52
N GLN A 64 -18.36 0.44 -5.75
CA GLN A 64 -17.51 0.56 -6.92
C GLN A 64 -17.51 2.00 -7.41
N GLN A 65 -16.47 2.76 -7.07
CA GLN A 65 -16.34 4.16 -7.47
C GLN A 65 -14.88 4.58 -7.53
N ASP A 66 -14.57 5.53 -8.42
CA ASP A 66 -13.30 6.21 -8.47
C ASP A 66 -13.30 7.37 -7.46
N VAL A 67 -12.21 7.50 -6.69
CA VAL A 67 -12.08 8.56 -5.67
C VAL A 67 -11.85 9.95 -6.26
N ILE A 68 -11.51 10.07 -7.56
CA ILE A 68 -11.44 11.36 -8.23
C ILE A 68 -12.82 12.03 -8.34
N GLU A 69 -13.88 11.23 -8.25
CA GLU A 69 -15.24 11.73 -8.17
C GLU A 69 -15.68 11.87 -6.71
N PRO A 70 -16.44 12.90 -6.35
CA PRO A 70 -16.96 13.07 -5.00
C PRO A 70 -17.81 11.88 -4.55
N LEU A 71 -17.50 11.36 -3.36
CA LEU A 71 -18.24 10.25 -2.77
C LEU A 71 -19.40 10.77 -1.91
N ALA A 72 -20.60 10.28 -2.21
CA ALA A 72 -21.79 10.48 -1.38
C ALA A 72 -22.03 9.25 -0.51
N LEU A 73 -22.01 9.42 0.80
CA LEU A 73 -22.33 8.37 1.77
C LEU A 73 -23.65 8.68 2.46
N HIS A 74 -24.43 7.63 2.74
CA HIS A 74 -25.65 7.72 3.53
C HIS A 74 -25.39 7.51 5.02
N HIS A 75 -24.17 7.13 5.39
CA HIS A 75 -23.78 6.82 6.76
C HIS A 75 -22.59 7.68 7.19
N ARG A 76 -22.56 8.01 8.47
CA ARG A 76 -21.41 8.64 9.10
C ARG A 76 -20.24 7.65 9.15
N VAL A 77 -19.02 8.15 8.94
CA VAL A 77 -17.77 7.40 9.11
C VAL A 77 -16.92 8.02 10.21
N ASP A 78 -16.24 7.16 10.98
CA ASP A 78 -15.39 7.57 12.09
C ASP A 78 -13.90 7.61 11.68
N ALA A 79 -13.55 6.82 10.66
CA ALA A 79 -12.20 6.79 10.10
C ALA A 79 -12.22 6.59 8.58
N ILE A 80 -11.31 7.26 7.88
CA ILE A 80 -11.09 7.11 6.44
C ILE A 80 -9.64 6.71 6.21
N TYR A 81 -9.43 5.56 5.57
CA TYR A 81 -8.12 5.07 5.15
C TYR A 81 -8.00 5.22 3.64
N ASN A 82 -7.17 6.14 3.19
CA ASN A 82 -6.93 6.34 1.77
C ASN A 82 -5.71 5.55 1.29
N LEU A 83 -5.96 4.39 0.67
CA LEU A 83 -4.96 3.58 -0.01
C LEU A 83 -5.18 3.58 -1.54
N ALA A 84 -6.12 4.37 -2.04
CA ALA A 84 -6.44 4.45 -3.45
C ALA A 84 -5.32 5.16 -4.23
N CYS A 85 -4.58 4.40 -5.00
CA CYS A 85 -3.66 4.83 -6.06
C CYS A 85 -2.97 3.60 -6.66
N ALA A 86 -2.75 3.59 -7.96
CA ALA A 86 -1.81 2.66 -8.59
C ALA A 86 -0.40 2.89 -8.00
N ALA A 87 0.25 1.83 -7.49
CA ALA A 87 1.46 1.96 -6.68
C ALA A 87 2.69 1.22 -7.25
N SER A 88 2.60 0.68 -8.45
CA SER A 88 3.72 0.04 -9.13
C SER A 88 4.02 0.70 -10.47
N PRO A 89 5.32 0.80 -10.88
CA PRO A 89 5.71 1.53 -12.08
C PRO A 89 4.90 1.18 -13.34
N PRO A 90 4.69 -0.10 -13.69
CA PRO A 90 3.92 -0.43 -14.89
C PRO A 90 2.46 0.03 -14.81
N ARG A 91 1.90 0.11 -13.58
CA ARG A 91 0.49 0.46 -13.39
C ARG A 91 0.25 1.96 -13.36
N TYR A 92 1.06 2.71 -12.60
CA TYR A 92 0.87 4.17 -12.53
C TYR A 92 1.35 4.88 -13.80
N GLN A 93 2.26 4.29 -14.59
CA GLN A 93 2.70 4.81 -15.88
C GLN A 93 1.74 4.47 -17.03
N ALA A 94 0.83 3.50 -16.86
CA ALA A 94 -0.16 3.17 -17.87
C ALA A 94 -1.16 4.32 -18.11
N ASP A 95 -1.53 5.04 -17.05
CA ASP A 95 -2.29 6.30 -17.10
C ASP A 95 -1.71 7.28 -16.08
N PRO A 96 -0.69 8.05 -16.45
CA PRO A 96 -0.01 8.95 -15.53
C PRO A 96 -0.89 10.12 -15.10
N VAL A 97 -1.81 10.60 -15.95
CA VAL A 97 -2.72 11.70 -15.63
C VAL A 97 -3.72 11.25 -14.56
N HIS A 98 -4.37 10.11 -14.75
CA HIS A 98 -5.28 9.53 -13.77
C HIS A 98 -4.56 9.26 -12.43
N THR A 99 -3.32 8.75 -12.46
CA THR A 99 -2.50 8.53 -11.26
C THR A 99 -2.29 9.82 -10.47
N MET A 100 -1.92 10.91 -11.15
CA MET A 100 -1.76 12.23 -10.54
C MET A 100 -3.09 12.72 -9.95
N MET A 101 -4.19 12.63 -10.72
CA MET A 101 -5.51 13.10 -10.27
C MET A 101 -6.02 12.27 -9.07
N THR A 102 -5.80 10.97 -9.04
CA THR A 102 -6.12 10.12 -7.88
C THR A 102 -5.40 10.62 -6.61
N SER A 103 -4.13 11.01 -6.76
CA SER A 103 -3.32 11.48 -5.64
C SER A 103 -3.64 12.92 -5.20
N VAL A 104 -4.26 13.74 -6.03
CA VAL A 104 -4.60 15.13 -5.74
C VAL A 104 -6.10 15.31 -5.51
N MET A 105 -6.92 15.04 -6.54
CA MET A 105 -8.38 15.20 -6.44
C MET A 105 -9.02 14.16 -5.55
N GLY A 106 -8.56 12.88 -5.66
CA GLY A 106 -9.04 11.81 -4.80
C GLY A 106 -8.74 12.08 -3.33
N VAL A 107 -7.52 12.53 -3.02
CA VAL A 107 -7.15 12.94 -1.65
C VAL A 107 -8.02 14.09 -1.16
N ARG A 108 -8.24 15.13 -1.98
CA ARG A 108 -9.09 16.26 -1.62
C ARG A 108 -10.53 15.82 -1.33
N ASN A 109 -11.14 15.04 -2.23
CA ASN A 109 -12.51 14.58 -2.06
C ASN A 109 -12.71 13.77 -0.77
N LEU A 110 -11.73 12.93 -0.42
CA LEU A 110 -11.77 12.13 0.81
C LEU A 110 -11.46 12.97 2.07
N LEU A 111 -10.63 14.02 1.96
CA LEU A 111 -10.41 14.98 3.03
C LEU A 111 -11.67 15.82 3.30
N ASP A 112 -12.36 16.30 2.26
CA ASP A 112 -13.65 16.99 2.40
C ASP A 112 -14.71 16.06 3.03
N LEU A 113 -14.67 14.76 2.74
CA LEU A 113 -15.52 13.78 3.39
C LEU A 113 -15.15 13.60 4.88
N ALA A 114 -13.86 13.55 5.21
CA ALA A 114 -13.38 13.47 6.58
C ALA A 114 -13.79 14.67 7.40
N GLU A 115 -13.68 15.90 6.84
CA GLU A 115 -14.12 17.14 7.48
C GLU A 115 -15.63 17.10 7.80
N ARG A 116 -16.47 16.74 6.81
CA ARG A 116 -17.94 16.66 7.01
C ARG A 116 -18.36 15.63 8.07
N ASN A 117 -17.58 14.57 8.25
CA ASN A 117 -17.88 13.50 9.22
C ASN A 117 -17.18 13.69 10.57
N ALA A 118 -16.27 14.66 10.72
CA ALA A 118 -15.31 14.76 11.82
C ALA A 118 -14.53 13.44 11.99
N ALA A 119 -14.18 12.78 10.86
CA ALA A 119 -13.52 11.49 10.83
C ALA A 119 -11.99 11.64 10.88
N ARG A 120 -11.30 10.69 11.51
CA ARG A 120 -9.85 10.54 11.36
C ARG A 120 -9.51 10.15 9.94
N PHE A 121 -8.49 10.79 9.36
CA PHE A 121 -8.06 10.53 8.00
C PHE A 121 -6.63 10.00 7.97
N VAL A 122 -6.43 8.80 7.43
CA VAL A 122 -5.11 8.20 7.23
C VAL A 122 -4.76 8.18 5.76
N GLN A 123 -3.73 8.93 5.38
CA GLN A 123 -3.17 8.93 4.02
C GLN A 123 -2.07 7.90 3.87
N ALA A 124 -2.26 6.95 2.98
CA ALA A 124 -1.16 6.13 2.49
C ALA A 124 -0.30 6.95 1.52
N SER A 125 0.79 7.49 2.05
CA SER A 125 1.90 8.02 1.29
C SER A 125 2.93 6.91 1.02
N THR A 126 4.10 7.24 0.56
CA THR A 126 5.09 6.29 0.06
C THR A 126 6.51 6.74 0.35
N SER A 127 7.45 5.81 0.41
CA SER A 127 8.89 6.13 0.42
C SER A 127 9.37 6.78 -0.90
N GLU A 128 8.56 6.76 -1.96
CA GLU A 128 8.89 7.43 -3.22
C GLU A 128 8.93 8.96 -3.09
N VAL A 129 8.29 9.55 -2.05
CA VAL A 129 8.41 10.99 -1.73
C VAL A 129 9.85 11.41 -1.42
N TYR A 130 10.71 10.46 -1.11
CA TYR A 130 12.14 10.69 -0.89
C TYR A 130 12.97 10.67 -2.19
N GLY A 131 12.42 10.16 -3.31
CA GLY A 131 13.10 10.04 -4.60
C GLY A 131 14.30 9.10 -4.56
N ASP A 132 15.41 9.50 -5.21
CA ASP A 132 16.74 8.88 -5.05
C ASP A 132 17.44 9.57 -3.86
N PRO A 133 17.36 8.99 -2.65
CA PRO A 133 17.65 9.72 -1.43
C PRO A 133 19.15 9.90 -1.22
N LEU A 134 19.54 11.11 -0.80
CA LEU A 134 20.91 11.44 -0.39
C LEU A 134 21.18 11.08 1.09
N GLU A 135 20.11 10.78 1.86
CA GLU A 135 20.20 10.32 3.25
C GLU A 135 19.88 8.83 3.37
N HIS A 136 20.60 8.13 4.25
CA HIS A 136 20.38 6.70 4.51
C HIS A 136 20.66 6.37 5.99
N PRO A 137 19.72 5.76 6.74
CA PRO A 137 18.31 5.50 6.39
C PRO A 137 17.50 6.79 6.21
N GLN A 138 16.36 6.72 5.49
CA GLN A 138 15.50 7.87 5.25
C GLN A 138 14.70 8.22 6.50
N ARG A 139 14.85 9.47 6.97
CA ARG A 139 14.08 10.05 8.09
C ARG A 139 12.92 10.87 7.56
N GLU A 140 11.87 11.04 8.37
CA GLU A 140 10.69 11.84 7.99
C GLU A 140 11.01 13.33 7.79
N SER A 141 12.07 13.85 8.41
CA SER A 141 12.56 15.23 8.25
C SER A 141 13.27 15.47 6.91
N TYR A 142 13.66 14.42 6.19
CA TYR A 142 14.29 14.55 4.88
C TYR A 142 13.26 14.91 3.81
N TRP A 143 13.47 16.00 3.09
CA TRP A 143 12.52 16.53 2.10
C TRP A 143 12.52 15.78 0.76
N GLY A 144 13.52 14.96 0.53
CA GLY A 144 13.62 14.13 -0.67
C GLY A 144 14.46 14.76 -1.79
N ASN A 145 14.74 13.92 -2.79
CA ASN A 145 15.42 14.25 -4.03
C ASN A 145 14.67 13.59 -5.19
N VAL A 146 13.52 14.18 -5.55
CA VAL A 146 12.59 13.67 -6.56
C VAL A 146 12.86 14.34 -7.90
N ASN A 147 12.81 13.56 -9.00
CA ASN A 147 12.81 14.10 -10.36
C ASN A 147 11.39 14.55 -10.75
N PRO A 148 11.05 15.86 -10.75
CA PRO A 148 9.69 16.34 -10.94
C PRO A 148 9.17 16.20 -12.38
N THR A 149 10.05 15.89 -13.34
CA THR A 149 9.72 15.76 -14.77
C THR A 149 9.99 14.37 -15.32
N GLY A 150 10.46 13.46 -14.48
CA GLY A 150 10.75 12.08 -14.87
C GLY A 150 9.48 11.24 -15.05
N PRO A 151 9.63 10.02 -15.60
CA PRO A 151 8.50 9.14 -15.89
C PRO A 151 7.77 8.65 -14.64
N ARG A 152 8.36 8.82 -13.43
CA ARG A 152 7.76 8.46 -12.15
C ARG A 152 7.06 9.65 -11.47
N ALA A 153 7.23 10.88 -11.99
CA ALA A 153 6.72 12.11 -11.37
C ALA A 153 5.20 12.09 -11.13
N CYS A 154 4.42 11.45 -12.00
CA CYS A 154 2.97 11.31 -11.82
C CYS A 154 2.59 10.65 -10.48
N TYR A 155 3.40 9.71 -10.00
CA TYR A 155 3.21 9.05 -8.71
C TYR A 155 3.94 9.79 -7.59
N ASP A 156 5.23 10.05 -7.76
CA ASP A 156 6.09 10.61 -6.73
C ASP A 156 5.63 12.01 -6.32
N GLU A 157 5.46 12.93 -7.28
CA GLU A 157 4.95 14.28 -7.03
C GLU A 157 3.45 14.29 -6.69
N GLY A 158 2.66 13.37 -7.28
CA GLY A 158 1.27 13.20 -6.89
C GLY A 158 1.13 12.89 -5.40
N LYS A 159 1.93 11.96 -4.86
CA LYS A 159 1.94 11.62 -3.43
C LYS A 159 2.46 12.77 -2.56
N ARG A 160 3.47 13.52 -3.01
CA ARG A 160 3.97 14.74 -2.33
C ARG A 160 2.89 15.82 -2.27
N ALA A 161 2.18 16.06 -3.37
CA ALA A 161 1.04 16.99 -3.40
C ALA A 161 -0.09 16.54 -2.46
N GLY A 162 -0.39 15.23 -2.43
CA GLY A 162 -1.34 14.64 -1.47
C GLY A 162 -0.94 14.86 -0.02
N GLU A 163 0.35 14.70 0.34
CA GLU A 163 0.85 15.04 1.68
C GLU A 163 0.67 16.53 1.99
N ALA A 164 0.98 17.43 1.03
CA ALA A 164 0.81 18.87 1.22
C ALA A 164 -0.65 19.22 1.53
N LEU A 165 -1.61 18.70 0.76
CA LEU A 165 -3.04 18.86 1.04
C LEU A 165 -3.41 18.36 2.43
N CYS A 166 -2.94 17.17 2.82
CA CYS A 166 -3.17 16.60 4.15
C CYS A 166 -2.74 17.54 5.27
N PHE A 167 -1.52 18.07 5.19
CA PHE A 167 -1.01 18.98 6.21
C PHE A 167 -1.64 20.37 6.17
N ASP A 168 -2.17 20.83 5.01
CA ASP A 168 -2.96 22.06 4.93
C ASP A 168 -4.30 21.90 5.67
N TYR A 169 -5.00 20.77 5.47
CA TYR A 169 -6.22 20.48 6.23
C TYR A 169 -5.97 20.38 7.74
N LEU A 170 -4.85 19.77 8.14
CA LEU A 170 -4.46 19.69 9.54
C LEU A 170 -4.17 21.08 10.14
N ARG A 171 -3.38 21.93 9.45
CA ARG A 171 -3.05 23.29 9.90
C ARG A 171 -4.26 24.19 10.01
N LEU A 172 -5.25 23.99 9.16
CA LEU A 172 -6.52 24.71 9.16
C LEU A 172 -7.55 24.14 10.15
N ASN A 173 -7.18 23.08 10.89
CA ASN A 173 -8.09 22.34 11.80
C ASN A 173 -9.37 21.83 11.12
N ARG A 174 -9.29 21.47 9.83
CA ARG A 174 -10.41 20.95 9.06
C ARG A 174 -10.59 19.44 9.23
N ALA A 175 -9.51 18.69 9.41
CA ALA A 175 -9.55 17.24 9.61
C ALA A 175 -8.38 16.76 10.49
N ASP A 176 -8.60 15.66 11.27
CA ASP A 176 -7.55 14.93 12.00
C ASP A 176 -6.81 14.02 11.02
N VAL A 177 -5.78 14.59 10.37
CA VAL A 177 -5.02 13.92 9.30
C VAL A 177 -3.77 13.26 9.85
N ARG A 178 -3.49 12.04 9.39
CA ARG A 178 -2.32 11.23 9.71
C ARG A 178 -1.73 10.66 8.43
N VAL A 179 -0.42 10.74 8.26
CA VAL A 179 0.25 10.36 7.01
C VAL A 179 1.23 9.21 7.28
N ALA A 180 1.02 8.08 6.61
CA ALA A 180 1.91 6.92 6.61
C ALA A 180 2.80 6.93 5.36
N ARG A 181 4.12 7.11 5.48
CA ARG A 181 5.08 6.88 4.40
C ARG A 181 5.44 5.41 4.35
N ILE A 182 4.80 4.70 3.44
CA ILE A 182 4.89 3.25 3.32
C ILE A 182 6.13 2.87 2.50
N PHE A 183 6.97 2.01 3.06
CA PHE A 183 8.09 1.39 2.36
C PHE A 183 7.67 0.08 1.69
N ASN A 184 8.57 -0.53 0.89
CA ASN A 184 8.24 -1.73 0.11
C ASN A 184 7.57 -2.79 1.00
N THR A 185 6.38 -3.19 0.60
CA THR A 185 5.56 -4.17 1.31
C THR A 185 5.27 -5.35 0.40
N TYR A 186 5.24 -6.55 0.98
CA TYR A 186 4.97 -7.80 0.29
C TYR A 186 4.04 -8.69 1.10
N GLY A 187 3.40 -9.65 0.43
CA GLY A 187 2.50 -10.60 1.07
C GLY A 187 1.47 -11.19 0.11
N PRO A 188 0.60 -12.07 0.59
CA PRO A 188 -0.56 -12.56 -0.16
C PRO A 188 -1.44 -11.42 -0.70
N ARG A 189 -2.20 -11.68 -1.74
CA ARG A 189 -3.08 -10.72 -2.45
C ARG A 189 -2.35 -9.64 -3.25
N MET A 190 -1.01 -9.67 -3.35
CA MET A 190 -0.34 -8.91 -4.41
C MET A 190 -0.74 -9.48 -5.77
N HIS A 191 -0.93 -8.59 -6.75
CA HIS A 191 -1.27 -9.05 -8.10
C HIS A 191 -0.04 -9.72 -8.75
N PRO A 192 -0.20 -10.90 -9.41
CA PRO A 192 0.93 -11.60 -10.06
C PRO A 192 1.67 -10.77 -11.11
N GLN A 193 0.98 -9.80 -11.73
CA GLN A 193 1.54 -8.87 -12.70
C GLN A 193 1.71 -7.47 -12.09
N ASP A 194 1.96 -7.38 -10.79
CA ASP A 194 2.16 -6.11 -10.09
C ASP A 194 3.40 -5.35 -10.60
N GLY A 195 4.45 -6.08 -10.98
CA GLY A 195 5.66 -5.50 -11.54
C GLY A 195 6.72 -5.14 -10.50
N ARG A 196 6.42 -5.21 -9.20
CA ARG A 196 7.40 -5.03 -8.13
C ARG A 196 8.27 -6.27 -7.95
N ILE A 197 9.46 -6.08 -7.37
CA ILE A 197 10.52 -7.10 -7.36
C ILE A 197 10.08 -8.44 -6.73
N VAL A 198 9.40 -8.43 -5.58
CA VAL A 198 9.01 -9.67 -4.88
C VAL A 198 8.05 -10.50 -5.73
N SER A 199 6.98 -9.88 -6.27
CA SER A 199 6.02 -10.55 -7.14
C SER A 199 6.67 -11.05 -8.43
N ASN A 200 7.52 -10.25 -9.06
CA ASN A 200 8.20 -10.64 -10.29
C ASN A 200 9.08 -11.87 -10.09
N LEU A 201 9.94 -11.87 -9.07
CA LEU A 201 10.85 -12.98 -8.81
C LEU A 201 10.08 -14.27 -8.46
N ILE A 202 9.04 -14.19 -7.62
CA ILE A 202 8.23 -15.36 -7.25
C ILE A 202 7.51 -15.92 -8.47
N VAL A 203 6.85 -15.09 -9.28
CA VAL A 203 6.11 -15.54 -10.47
C VAL A 203 7.06 -16.17 -11.49
N GLN A 204 8.21 -15.55 -11.75
CA GLN A 204 9.22 -16.09 -12.67
C GLN A 204 9.74 -17.43 -12.16
N ALA A 205 10.06 -17.54 -10.87
CA ALA A 205 10.55 -18.77 -10.27
C ALA A 205 9.51 -19.93 -10.36
N LEU A 206 8.24 -19.65 -10.03
CA LEU A 206 7.15 -20.64 -10.10
C LEU A 206 6.84 -21.10 -11.53
N GLN A 207 7.13 -20.24 -12.52
CA GLN A 207 6.97 -20.56 -13.95
C GLN A 207 8.23 -21.20 -14.57
N GLY A 208 9.27 -21.48 -13.78
CA GLY A 208 10.54 -22.06 -14.26
C GLY A 208 11.34 -21.12 -15.18
N ARG A 209 11.00 -19.84 -15.21
CA ARG A 209 11.71 -18.81 -16.00
C ARG A 209 12.93 -18.28 -15.26
N PRO A 210 13.96 -17.76 -16.00
CA PRO A 210 15.04 -17.02 -15.36
C PRO A 210 14.53 -15.84 -14.57
N LEU A 211 15.10 -15.59 -13.37
CA LEU A 211 14.79 -14.45 -12.53
C LEU A 211 15.47 -13.19 -13.07
N THR A 212 14.71 -12.14 -13.32
CA THR A 212 15.23 -10.89 -13.85
C THR A 212 15.82 -10.02 -12.75
N ILE A 213 17.11 -9.74 -12.85
CA ILE A 213 17.85 -8.83 -11.99
C ILE A 213 18.15 -7.56 -12.78
N TYR A 214 17.73 -6.40 -12.28
CA TYR A 214 18.06 -5.11 -12.87
C TYR A 214 19.40 -4.62 -12.29
N GLY A 215 20.33 -4.20 -13.15
CA GLY A 215 21.70 -3.84 -12.76
C GLY A 215 22.52 -5.03 -12.27
N SER A 216 23.43 -4.78 -11.31
CA SER A 216 24.27 -5.81 -10.69
C SER A 216 23.51 -6.71 -9.71
N GLY A 217 22.42 -6.22 -9.13
CA GLY A 217 21.70 -6.88 -8.06
C GLY A 217 22.25 -6.60 -6.66
N GLU A 218 23.31 -5.80 -6.53
CA GLU A 218 23.90 -5.38 -5.24
C GLU A 218 23.11 -4.24 -4.55
N GLN A 219 22.21 -3.58 -5.29
CA GLN A 219 21.36 -2.55 -4.71
C GLN A 219 20.46 -3.14 -3.61
N THR A 220 20.31 -2.40 -2.50
CA THR A 220 19.58 -2.88 -1.34
C THR A 220 18.14 -2.37 -1.29
N ARG A 221 17.26 -3.19 -0.75
CA ARG A 221 15.87 -2.87 -0.45
C ARG A 221 15.49 -3.44 0.91
N SER A 222 14.58 -2.78 1.56
CA SER A 222 13.93 -3.28 2.77
C SER A 222 12.52 -3.76 2.44
N PHE A 223 12.05 -4.84 3.11
CA PHE A 223 10.76 -5.45 2.81
C PHE A 223 9.94 -5.66 4.07
N CYS A 224 8.79 -5.02 4.15
CA CYS A 224 7.84 -5.17 5.25
C CYS A 224 6.74 -6.18 4.89
N TYR A 225 6.46 -7.10 5.78
CA TYR A 225 5.35 -8.03 5.56
C TYR A 225 4.00 -7.33 5.78
N VAL A 226 3.00 -7.71 5.00
CA VAL A 226 1.70 -7.03 4.94
C VAL A 226 1.01 -6.91 6.29
N SER A 227 1.06 -7.94 7.14
CA SER A 227 0.41 -7.89 8.47
C SER A 227 1.05 -6.87 9.40
N ASP A 228 2.37 -6.70 9.33
CA ASP A 228 3.08 -5.68 10.09
C ASP A 228 2.69 -4.28 9.63
N LEU A 229 2.59 -4.08 8.31
CA LEU A 229 2.20 -2.78 7.77
C LEU A 229 0.77 -2.41 8.14
N VAL A 230 -0.19 -3.34 7.99
CA VAL A 230 -1.60 -3.12 8.37
C VAL A 230 -1.71 -2.76 9.85
N ARG A 231 -0.96 -3.45 10.71
CA ARG A 231 -0.87 -3.12 12.15
C ARG A 231 -0.32 -1.71 12.39
N GLY A 232 0.68 -1.28 11.61
CA GLY A 232 1.24 0.08 11.68
C GLY A 232 0.26 1.15 11.23
N ILE A 233 -0.46 0.93 10.12
CA ILE A 233 -1.49 1.84 9.59
C ILE A 233 -2.63 2.00 10.63
N ARG A 234 -3.05 0.91 11.25
CA ARG A 234 -4.07 0.93 12.30
C ARG A 234 -3.58 1.66 13.54
N ALA A 235 -2.39 1.34 14.03
CA ALA A 235 -1.80 2.02 15.17
C ALA A 235 -1.69 3.54 14.94
N LEU A 236 -1.34 3.96 13.70
CA LEU A 236 -1.29 5.37 13.33
C LEU A 236 -2.69 6.03 13.37
N CYS A 237 -3.75 5.33 12.93
CA CYS A 237 -5.12 5.82 13.04
C CYS A 237 -5.59 5.90 14.49
N GLU A 238 -5.25 4.92 15.29
CA GLU A 238 -5.79 4.70 16.63
C GLU A 238 -5.01 5.42 17.73
N CYS A 239 -3.77 5.93 17.47
CA CYS A 239 -3.02 6.65 18.49
C CYS A 239 -3.77 7.89 18.97
N ASP A 240 -3.69 8.19 20.27
CA ASP A 240 -4.47 9.27 20.91
C ASP A 240 -4.04 10.64 20.38
N GLU A 241 -2.74 10.90 20.36
CA GLU A 241 -2.18 12.17 19.89
C GLU A 241 -1.88 12.09 18.38
N ASN A 242 -2.31 13.13 17.65
CA ASN A 242 -1.92 13.29 16.26
C ASN A 242 -0.40 13.54 16.16
N PRO A 243 0.36 12.78 15.38
CA PRO A 243 1.80 13.00 15.25
C PRO A 243 2.20 14.39 14.72
N GLY A 244 1.30 15.09 14.02
CA GLY A 244 1.56 16.41 13.40
C GLY A 244 2.62 16.35 12.27
N ARG A 245 3.06 15.16 11.90
CA ARG A 245 4.09 14.89 10.88
C ARG A 245 3.85 13.53 10.23
N PRO A 246 4.45 13.24 9.06
CA PRO A 246 4.39 11.90 8.49
C PRO A 246 5.13 10.90 9.39
N VAL A 247 4.77 9.61 9.28
CA VAL A 247 5.41 8.50 10.00
C VAL A 247 5.82 7.43 8.98
N ASN A 248 7.10 7.04 9.00
CA ASN A 248 7.60 5.95 8.19
C ASN A 248 7.12 4.60 8.72
N LEU A 249 6.51 3.81 7.84
CA LEU A 249 6.12 2.43 8.12
C LEU A 249 6.84 1.48 7.16
N GLY A 250 7.71 0.64 7.70
CA GLY A 250 8.50 -0.31 6.94
C GLY A 250 9.42 -1.15 7.82
N ASN A 251 10.10 -2.11 7.24
CA ASN A 251 11.08 -2.92 7.95
C ASN A 251 12.49 -2.38 7.67
N PRO A 252 13.31 -2.04 8.68
CA PRO A 252 14.65 -1.51 8.47
C PRO A 252 15.71 -2.56 8.05
N GLY A 253 15.36 -3.86 8.04
CA GLY A 253 16.24 -4.91 7.54
C GLY A 253 16.46 -4.80 6.04
N GLU A 254 17.72 -4.67 5.62
CA GLU A 254 18.10 -4.56 4.20
C GLU A 254 18.52 -5.90 3.63
N PHE A 255 18.17 -6.11 2.37
CA PHE A 255 18.58 -7.25 1.57
C PHE A 255 19.00 -6.76 0.19
N THR A 256 20.03 -7.34 -0.38
CA THR A 256 20.36 -7.15 -1.79
C THR A 256 19.30 -7.84 -2.67
N VAL A 257 19.17 -7.39 -3.91
CA VAL A 257 18.28 -8.05 -4.89
C VAL A 257 18.72 -9.49 -5.14
N LEU A 258 20.03 -9.77 -5.10
CA LEU A 258 20.58 -11.13 -5.25
C LEU A 258 20.25 -12.03 -4.07
N GLU A 259 20.29 -11.53 -2.83
CA GLU A 259 19.87 -12.28 -1.64
C GLU A 259 18.39 -12.65 -1.72
N LEU A 260 17.52 -11.70 -2.09
CA LEU A 260 16.10 -11.96 -2.29
C LEU A 260 15.88 -13.02 -3.38
N ALA A 261 16.55 -12.90 -4.52
CA ALA A 261 16.45 -13.88 -5.61
C ALA A 261 16.87 -15.29 -5.16
N SER A 262 17.97 -15.38 -4.41
CA SER A 262 18.46 -16.64 -3.84
C SER A 262 17.44 -17.27 -2.88
N LEU A 263 16.83 -16.46 -2.00
CA LEU A 263 15.77 -16.94 -1.10
C LEU A 263 14.56 -17.47 -1.87
N VAL A 264 14.09 -16.73 -2.89
CA VAL A 264 12.96 -17.14 -3.73
C VAL A 264 13.27 -18.42 -4.49
N MET A 265 14.45 -18.54 -5.09
CA MET A 265 14.86 -19.77 -5.80
C MET A 265 14.89 -20.99 -4.85
N LYS A 266 15.44 -20.82 -3.65
CA LYS A 266 15.47 -21.87 -2.63
C LYS A 266 14.06 -22.31 -2.21
N MET A 267 13.15 -21.39 -1.99
CA MET A 267 11.77 -21.68 -1.53
C MET A 267 10.90 -22.30 -2.61
N THR A 268 11.12 -21.93 -3.88
CA THR A 268 10.34 -22.45 -5.01
C THR A 268 10.93 -23.70 -5.64
N GLY A 269 12.19 -24.04 -5.33
CA GLY A 269 12.94 -25.08 -6.02
C GLY A 269 13.31 -24.73 -7.45
N SER A 270 13.22 -23.45 -7.84
CA SER A 270 13.48 -23.00 -9.21
C SER A 270 14.95 -23.19 -9.61
N ARG A 271 15.15 -23.70 -10.84
CA ARG A 271 16.45 -23.85 -11.49
C ARG A 271 16.62 -22.90 -12.69
N GLY A 272 15.74 -21.90 -12.82
CA GLY A 272 15.69 -21.02 -14.00
C GLY A 272 16.89 -20.08 -14.19
N GLY A 273 17.79 -19.98 -13.19
CA GLY A 273 18.95 -19.10 -13.24
C GLY A 273 18.59 -17.61 -13.09
N LEU A 274 19.58 -16.75 -13.36
CA LEU A 274 19.42 -15.29 -13.31
C LEU A 274 19.67 -14.68 -14.69
N VAL A 275 18.94 -13.61 -15.02
CA VAL A 275 19.17 -12.78 -16.21
C VAL A 275 19.27 -11.32 -15.80
N HIS A 276 20.35 -10.67 -16.19
CA HIS A 276 20.57 -9.25 -15.89
C HIS A 276 19.99 -8.35 -16.98
N LYS A 277 19.36 -7.24 -16.58
CA LYS A 277 18.85 -6.18 -17.45
C LYS A 277 19.34 -4.80 -16.99
N PRO A 278 19.38 -3.79 -17.86
CA PRO A 278 19.69 -2.42 -17.44
C PRO A 278 18.75 -1.93 -16.34
N LEU A 279 19.27 -1.09 -15.43
CA LEU A 279 18.44 -0.41 -14.42
C LEU A 279 17.41 0.50 -15.11
N PRO A 280 16.16 0.50 -14.63
CA PRO A 280 15.18 1.50 -15.05
C PRO A 280 15.64 2.92 -14.68
N PRO A 281 15.22 3.95 -15.46
CA PRO A 281 15.44 5.35 -15.08
C PRO A 281 14.80 5.65 -13.70
N ASP A 282 15.46 6.52 -12.94
CA ASP A 282 14.99 7.01 -11.63
C ASP A 282 14.75 5.90 -10.56
N ASP A 283 15.34 4.70 -10.73
CA ASP A 283 15.23 3.66 -9.69
C ASP A 283 16.24 3.91 -8.57
N PRO A 284 15.80 4.11 -7.31
CA PRO A 284 16.69 4.49 -6.21
C PRO A 284 17.77 3.44 -5.94
N GLN A 285 18.99 3.89 -5.58
CA GLN A 285 20.10 3.01 -5.22
C GLN A 285 19.84 2.30 -3.89
N ARG A 286 19.34 3.02 -2.88
CA ARG A 286 19.09 2.52 -1.52
C ARG A 286 17.75 3.00 -1.00
N ARG A 287 17.04 2.11 -0.31
CA ARG A 287 15.76 2.46 0.33
C ARG A 287 15.58 1.69 1.62
N ARG A 288 15.72 2.41 2.75
CA ARG A 288 15.60 1.88 4.10
C ARG A 288 14.91 2.90 5.01
N PRO A 289 13.83 2.55 5.72
CA PRO A 289 13.20 3.47 6.67
C PRO A 289 14.04 3.66 7.93
N ASP A 290 14.12 4.90 8.42
CA ASP A 290 14.24 5.13 9.85
C ASP A 290 12.83 5.01 10.45
N ILE A 291 12.66 4.16 11.44
CA ILE A 291 11.35 3.89 12.08
C ILE A 291 11.29 4.39 13.53
N ALA A 292 12.23 5.21 13.96
CA ALA A 292 12.28 5.73 15.34
C ALA A 292 11.00 6.47 15.72
N ALA A 293 10.40 7.23 14.79
CA ALA A 293 9.11 7.88 15.03
C ALA A 293 7.97 6.88 15.23
N ALA A 294 7.88 5.84 14.40
CA ALA A 294 6.87 4.79 14.56
C ALA A 294 7.03 4.04 15.90
N GLN A 295 8.26 3.77 16.32
CA GLN A 295 8.55 3.15 17.63
C GLN A 295 8.15 4.05 18.79
N GLY A 296 8.55 5.32 18.76
CA GLY A 296 8.33 6.25 19.87
C GLY A 296 6.86 6.71 19.99
N ILE A 297 6.18 6.95 18.86
CA ILE A 297 4.80 7.49 18.85
C ILE A 297 3.75 6.37 18.92
N LEU A 298 3.98 5.28 18.17
CA LEU A 298 2.97 4.22 17.98
C LEU A 298 3.29 2.96 18.78
N GLY A 299 4.47 2.85 19.42
CA GLY A 299 4.95 1.60 19.98
C GLY A 299 5.08 0.48 18.94
N TRP A 300 5.20 0.87 17.64
CA TRP A 300 5.17 -0.08 16.53
C TRP A 300 6.57 -0.41 16.01
N SER A 301 6.79 -1.68 15.75
CA SER A 301 7.92 -2.19 14.97
C SER A 301 7.48 -3.41 14.15
N PRO A 302 8.17 -3.71 13.02
CA PRO A 302 7.90 -4.92 12.26
C PRO A 302 8.32 -6.15 13.08
N ARG A 303 7.57 -7.26 12.94
CA ARG A 303 7.78 -8.51 13.68
C ARG A 303 8.09 -9.70 12.78
N VAL A 304 7.64 -9.64 11.52
CA VAL A 304 7.77 -10.74 10.57
C VAL A 304 9.06 -10.58 9.77
N ALA A 305 9.98 -11.53 9.93
CA ALA A 305 11.20 -11.57 9.14
C ALA A 305 10.90 -11.95 7.68
N LEU A 306 11.77 -11.54 6.73
CA LEU A 306 11.59 -11.85 5.30
C LEU A 306 11.46 -13.36 5.06
N ALA A 307 12.27 -14.18 5.74
CA ALA A 307 12.22 -15.63 5.62
C ALA A 307 10.91 -16.26 6.12
N GLU A 308 10.19 -15.59 7.01
CA GLU A 308 8.89 -16.04 7.53
C GLU A 308 7.72 -15.60 6.66
N GLY A 309 7.79 -14.39 6.09
CA GLY A 309 6.72 -13.83 5.26
C GLY A 309 6.74 -14.33 3.80
N LEU A 310 7.90 -14.76 3.29
CA LEU A 310 8.01 -15.26 1.92
C LEU A 310 7.24 -16.57 1.68
N PRO A 311 7.28 -17.61 2.53
CA PRO A 311 6.55 -18.85 2.28
C PRO A 311 5.05 -18.65 2.01
N PRO A 312 4.26 -17.99 2.88
CA PRO A 312 2.84 -17.78 2.60
C PRO A 312 2.60 -16.89 1.37
N THR A 313 3.55 -16.01 1.02
CA THR A 313 3.48 -15.22 -0.21
C THR A 313 3.69 -16.09 -1.44
N VAL A 314 4.67 -17.01 -1.42
CA VAL A 314 4.93 -17.97 -2.51
C VAL A 314 3.74 -18.90 -2.70
N ASP A 315 3.15 -19.41 -1.61
CA ASP A 315 2.00 -20.33 -1.67
C ASP A 315 0.78 -19.63 -2.30
N TYR A 316 0.49 -18.39 -1.91
CA TYR A 316 -0.55 -17.59 -2.54
C TYR A 316 -0.34 -17.44 -4.06
N PHE A 317 0.87 -17.10 -4.50
CA PHE A 317 1.15 -16.98 -5.94
C PHE A 317 1.04 -18.32 -6.67
N ARG A 318 1.44 -19.43 -6.04
CA ARG A 318 1.31 -20.78 -6.60
C ARG A 318 -0.17 -21.12 -6.86
N GLU A 319 -1.03 -20.87 -5.88
CA GLU A 319 -2.48 -21.10 -5.99
C GLU A 319 -3.10 -20.21 -7.09
N ARG A 320 -2.75 -18.92 -7.10
CA ARG A 320 -3.26 -17.97 -8.11
C ARG A 320 -2.85 -18.32 -9.54
N LEU A 321 -1.62 -18.78 -9.74
CA LEU A 321 -1.14 -19.22 -11.06
C LEU A 321 -1.79 -20.52 -11.51
N ALA A 322 -2.00 -21.48 -10.59
CA ALA A 322 -2.70 -22.72 -10.90
C ALA A 322 -4.16 -22.48 -11.29
N ALA A 323 -4.88 -21.62 -10.57
CA ALA A 323 -6.26 -21.26 -10.88
C ALA A 323 -6.39 -20.63 -12.28
N LYS A 324 -5.48 -19.72 -12.67
CA LYS A 324 -5.47 -19.12 -14.01
C LYS A 324 -5.27 -20.15 -15.13
N LEU A 325 -4.42 -21.15 -14.92
CA LEU A 325 -4.18 -22.21 -15.91
C LEU A 325 -5.43 -23.09 -16.08
N GLN A 326 -6.15 -23.37 -14.98
CA GLN A 326 -7.39 -24.14 -15.04
C GLN A 326 -8.52 -23.41 -15.80
N THR A 327 -8.66 -22.09 -15.56
CA THR A 327 -9.65 -21.28 -16.29
C THR A 327 -9.33 -21.20 -17.78
N ALA A 328 -8.07 -20.97 -18.16
CA ALA A 328 -7.64 -20.91 -19.55
C ALA A 328 -7.70 -22.28 -20.30
N ALA A 329 -7.75 -23.39 -19.56
CA ALA A 329 -7.91 -24.72 -20.14
C ALA A 329 -9.40 -25.14 -20.29
N ALA A 330 -10.31 -24.40 -19.64
CA ALA A 330 -11.76 -24.62 -19.67
C ALA A 330 -12.48 -23.73 -20.73
N GLU A 331 -11.81 -22.72 -21.26
CA GLU A 331 -12.22 -21.87 -22.39
C GLU A 331 -11.70 -22.45 -23.72
#